data_9c78060f29f4f923eb8ef2aaef550885
#
_entry.id   9c78060f29f4f923eb8ef2aaef550885
#
_cell.length_a   1.000
_cell.length_b   1.000
_cell.length_c   1.000
_cell.angle_alpha   90.00
_cell.angle_beta   90.00
_cell.angle_gamma   90.00
#
_symmetry.space_group_name_H-M   'P 1'
#
loop_
_entity.id
_entity.type
_entity.pdbx_description
1 polymer ?
#
loop_
_entity_poly.entity_id
_entity_poly.type
_entity_poly.pdbx_seq_one_letter_code
_entity_poly.pdbx_strand_id
1 'polypeptide(L)'
;MSFEEGSAGPTAAGTTRAIRRYRGVGLLWILMGFALIVLSMVVATTAENSSARLARSGQHTNGTVIGLKRGVPVVSADGVIVVEFAVEGVSRTADINLDSNSPRYRVGESVDVIYDPQNLSNVRTSQEDNDPTWAVGVFCLAIVVGPIGVIGGSVILRRARRWRLLVAAGGWRKVQATYREVPRGRSVQPLLQLRDGSLVAVCGVTSSLRWRLRPLRGVATVWVVGPIDGVMALTPTIDGPLFEVRPARSSKKQRRWESEFHDRTIG
;
A
#
# COMPACT_ATOMS: atom_id res chain seq x y z
N MET A 1 3.79 -19.82 44.30
CA MET A 1 2.94 -19.31 43.17
C MET A 1 2.57 -20.53 42.35
N SER A 2 1.36 -21.04 42.53
CA SER A 2 0.87 -22.21 41.80
C SER A 2 0.47 -21.77 40.40
N PHE A 3 1.22 -22.13 39.40
CA PHE A 3 0.81 -22.03 38.01
C PHE A 3 -0.20 -23.14 37.76
N GLU A 4 -1.42 -22.79 37.37
CA GLU A 4 -2.37 -23.78 36.84
C GLU A 4 -1.82 -24.31 35.49
N GLU A 5 -1.06 -25.38 35.58
CA GLU A 5 -0.53 -26.18 34.47
C GLU A 5 -1.61 -27.17 33.97
N GLY A 6 -2.75 -26.67 33.54
CA GLY A 6 -3.84 -27.62 33.23
C GLY A 6 -4.77 -27.25 32.07
N SER A 7 -4.67 -26.08 31.48
CA SER A 7 -5.52 -25.78 30.31
C SER A 7 -4.71 -25.89 29.02
N ALA A 8 -5.18 -26.77 28.13
CA ALA A 8 -4.57 -26.93 26.81
C ALA A 8 -4.39 -25.58 26.13
N GLY A 9 -3.15 -25.22 25.80
CA GLY A 9 -2.81 -23.99 25.08
C GLY A 9 -3.42 -23.96 23.67
N PRO A 10 -3.24 -22.85 22.94
CA PRO A 10 -3.69 -22.76 21.57
C PRO A 10 -3.26 -23.99 20.77
N THR A 11 -4.21 -24.63 20.08
CA THR A 11 -3.91 -25.85 19.34
C THR A 11 -2.91 -25.53 18.22
N ALA A 12 -1.93 -26.40 18.05
CA ALA A 12 -0.94 -26.28 16.98
C ALA A 12 -1.63 -26.10 15.60
N ALA A 13 -2.79 -26.72 15.40
CA ALA A 13 -3.58 -26.67 14.17
C ALA A 13 -4.18 -25.27 13.92
N GLY A 14 -4.79 -24.65 14.92
CA GLY A 14 -5.38 -23.29 14.81
C GLY A 14 -4.33 -22.24 14.52
N THR A 15 -3.24 -22.29 15.25
CA THR A 15 -2.10 -21.37 15.09
C THR A 15 -1.43 -21.52 13.72
N THR A 16 -1.24 -22.75 13.26
CA THR A 16 -0.66 -23.03 11.93
C THR A 16 -1.56 -22.53 10.82
N ARG A 17 -2.88 -22.66 10.96
CA ARG A 17 -3.87 -22.13 9.99
C ARG A 17 -3.79 -20.61 9.90
N ALA A 18 -3.73 -19.90 11.02
CA ALA A 18 -3.58 -18.46 11.07
C ALA A 18 -2.29 -17.99 10.38
N ILE A 19 -1.16 -18.62 10.67
CA ILE A 19 0.14 -18.31 10.06
C ILE A 19 0.12 -18.57 8.55
N ARG A 20 -0.48 -19.70 8.10
CA ARG A 20 -0.63 -20.02 6.68
C ARG A 20 -1.45 -18.97 5.94
N ARG A 21 -2.57 -18.52 6.52
CA ARG A 21 -3.40 -17.46 5.95
C ARG A 21 -2.61 -16.14 5.82
N TYR A 22 -1.85 -15.76 6.83
CA TYR A 22 -1.00 -14.55 6.78
C TYR A 22 0.07 -14.65 5.69
N ARG A 23 0.68 -15.81 5.52
CA ARG A 23 1.64 -16.03 4.43
C ARG A 23 0.99 -15.91 3.06
N GLY A 24 -0.20 -16.48 2.89
CA GLY A 24 -0.96 -16.36 1.64
C GLY A 24 -1.24 -14.89 1.28
N VAL A 25 -1.68 -14.11 2.26
CA VAL A 25 -1.91 -12.66 2.07
C VAL A 25 -0.61 -11.94 1.70
N GLY A 26 0.51 -12.21 2.39
CA GLY A 26 1.79 -11.59 2.07
C GLY A 26 2.29 -11.92 0.67
N LEU A 27 2.17 -13.18 0.24
CA LEU A 27 2.50 -13.60 -1.11
C LEU A 27 1.61 -12.93 -2.17
N LEU A 28 0.30 -12.84 -1.91
CA LEU A 28 -0.65 -12.18 -2.81
C LEU A 28 -0.26 -10.72 -3.05
N TRP A 29 0.10 -9.98 -1.97
CA TRP A 29 0.54 -8.59 -2.07
C TRP A 29 1.83 -8.44 -2.90
N ILE A 30 2.81 -9.34 -2.73
CA ILE A 30 4.04 -9.33 -3.51
C ILE A 30 3.75 -9.60 -4.98
N LEU A 31 2.95 -10.64 -5.26
CA LEU A 31 2.60 -11.01 -6.64
C LEU A 31 1.81 -9.89 -7.34
N MET A 32 0.86 -9.28 -6.64
CA MET A 32 0.09 -8.14 -7.16
C MET A 32 0.99 -6.94 -7.44
N GLY A 33 1.89 -6.60 -6.50
CA GLY A 33 2.84 -5.50 -6.70
C GLY A 33 3.78 -5.75 -7.87
N PHE A 34 4.28 -6.97 -8.00
CA PHE A 34 5.14 -7.36 -9.12
C PHE A 34 4.39 -7.36 -10.46
N ALA A 35 3.16 -7.89 -10.48
CA ALA A 35 2.32 -7.88 -11.68
C ALA A 35 2.03 -6.46 -12.18
N LEU A 36 1.79 -5.51 -11.27
CA LEU A 36 1.60 -4.10 -11.63
C LEU A 36 2.87 -3.48 -12.24
N ILE A 37 4.05 -3.80 -11.71
CA ILE A 37 5.33 -3.32 -12.25
C ILE A 37 5.55 -3.89 -13.66
N VAL A 38 5.33 -5.19 -13.86
CA VAL A 38 5.47 -5.82 -15.16
C VAL A 38 4.45 -5.25 -16.16
N LEU A 39 3.21 -5.08 -15.73
CA LEU A 39 2.16 -4.48 -16.58
C LEU A 39 2.54 -3.08 -17.02
N SER A 40 3.07 -2.23 -16.12
CA SER A 40 3.49 -0.89 -16.49
C SER A 40 4.65 -0.88 -17.49
N MET A 41 5.58 -1.83 -17.36
CA MET A 41 6.68 -2.01 -18.32
C MET A 41 6.16 -2.39 -19.71
N VAL A 42 5.21 -3.34 -19.78
CA VAL A 42 4.57 -3.74 -21.04
C VAL A 42 3.80 -2.55 -21.66
N VAL A 43 3.07 -1.81 -20.86
CA VAL A 43 2.32 -0.62 -21.33
C VAL A 43 3.29 0.44 -21.89
N ALA A 44 4.37 0.75 -21.16
CA ALA A 44 5.36 1.73 -21.62
C ALA A 44 6.00 1.30 -22.95
N THR A 45 6.48 0.05 -23.03
CA THR A 45 7.11 -0.45 -24.27
C THR A 45 6.14 -0.51 -25.46
N THR A 46 4.85 -0.79 -25.22
CA THR A 46 3.84 -0.79 -26.30
C THR A 46 3.52 0.63 -26.76
N ALA A 47 3.45 1.61 -25.83
CA ALA A 47 3.24 3.02 -26.17
C ALA A 47 4.40 3.56 -27.01
N GLU A 48 5.66 3.38 -26.55
CA GLU A 48 6.87 3.77 -27.28
C GLU A 48 6.93 3.15 -28.67
N ASN A 49 6.66 1.84 -28.77
CA ASN A 49 6.66 1.14 -30.06
C ASN A 49 5.56 1.67 -31.01
N SER A 50 4.38 1.97 -30.48
CA SER A 50 3.28 2.51 -31.29
C SER A 50 3.61 3.91 -31.82
N SER A 51 4.17 4.78 -30.97
CA SER A 51 4.61 6.12 -31.35
C SER A 51 5.75 6.08 -32.37
N ALA A 52 6.76 5.24 -32.15
CA ALA A 52 7.86 5.05 -33.09
C ALA A 52 7.40 4.47 -34.45
N ARG A 53 6.42 3.56 -34.44
CA ARG A 53 5.81 3.02 -35.66
C ARG A 53 5.06 4.12 -36.40
N LEU A 54 4.24 4.88 -35.71
CA LEU A 54 3.49 5.98 -36.30
C LEU A 54 4.42 7.03 -36.94
N ALA A 55 5.53 7.37 -36.28
CA ALA A 55 6.55 8.27 -36.82
C ALA A 55 7.19 7.78 -38.11
N ARG A 56 7.33 6.46 -38.28
CA ARG A 56 8.00 5.85 -39.48
C ARG A 56 7.05 5.57 -40.64
N SER A 57 5.81 5.20 -40.33
CA SER A 57 4.86 4.67 -41.33
C SER A 57 3.53 5.41 -41.35
N GLY A 58 3.35 6.44 -40.53
CA GLY A 58 2.17 7.29 -40.58
C GLY A 58 2.09 8.15 -41.80
N GLN A 59 0.89 8.57 -42.16
CA GLN A 59 0.68 9.51 -43.24
C GLN A 59 0.75 10.93 -42.68
N HIS A 60 1.38 11.81 -43.45
CA HIS A 60 1.55 13.24 -43.09
C HIS A 60 0.45 14.07 -43.72
N THR A 61 -0.06 15.01 -42.96
CA THR A 61 -0.98 16.05 -43.40
C THR A 61 -0.76 17.37 -42.68
N ASN A 62 -1.08 18.48 -43.29
CA ASN A 62 -1.05 19.76 -42.60
C ASN A 62 -2.30 19.94 -41.74
N GLY A 63 -2.07 20.23 -40.47
CA GLY A 63 -3.13 20.58 -39.53
C GLY A 63 -3.01 22.02 -39.05
N THR A 64 -4.07 22.55 -38.46
CA THR A 64 -4.11 23.87 -37.86
C THR A 64 -4.51 23.75 -36.39
N VAL A 65 -3.80 24.41 -35.50
CA VAL A 65 -4.16 24.49 -34.10
C VAL A 65 -5.40 25.35 -33.93
N ILE A 66 -6.51 24.77 -33.54
CA ILE A 66 -7.78 25.45 -33.35
C ILE A 66 -8.08 25.81 -31.88
N GLY A 67 -7.34 25.20 -30.94
CA GLY A 67 -7.55 25.48 -29.53
C GLY A 67 -6.42 24.99 -28.64
N LEU A 68 -6.36 25.59 -27.46
CA LEU A 68 -5.45 25.21 -26.39
C LEU A 68 -6.26 24.84 -25.15
N LYS A 69 -6.09 23.65 -24.60
CA LYS A 69 -6.74 23.22 -23.36
C LYS A 69 -5.70 23.12 -22.26
N ARG A 70 -6.10 23.43 -21.03
CA ARG A 70 -5.23 23.23 -19.88
C ARG A 70 -5.05 21.72 -19.65
N GLY A 71 -3.82 21.25 -19.60
CA GLY A 71 -3.51 19.85 -19.34
C GLY A 71 -3.88 19.42 -17.92
N VAL A 72 -4.00 18.11 -17.73
CA VAL A 72 -4.09 17.50 -16.40
C VAL A 72 -2.68 17.47 -15.82
N PRO A 73 -2.38 18.06 -14.65
CA PRO A 73 -1.01 18.23 -14.14
C PRO A 73 -0.16 16.97 -14.03
N VAL A 74 -0.79 15.81 -14.02
CA VAL A 74 -0.11 14.49 -13.93
C VAL A 74 0.18 13.88 -15.29
N VAL A 75 -0.52 14.33 -16.35
CA VAL A 75 -0.50 13.68 -17.66
C VAL A 75 0.09 14.57 -18.75
N SER A 76 -0.11 15.87 -18.63
CA SER A 76 0.37 16.87 -19.59
C SER A 76 0.61 18.16 -18.81
N ALA A 77 1.87 18.38 -18.45
CA ALA A 77 2.25 19.53 -17.61
C ALA A 77 1.97 20.86 -18.31
N ASP A 78 2.10 20.91 -19.64
CA ASP A 78 2.02 22.16 -20.41
C ASP A 78 0.72 22.33 -21.18
N GLY A 79 -0.17 21.34 -21.23
CA GLY A 79 -1.48 21.46 -21.85
C GLY A 79 -1.76 20.46 -22.96
N VAL A 80 -2.81 20.73 -23.69
CA VAL A 80 -3.27 19.94 -24.84
C VAL A 80 -3.57 20.89 -25.96
N ILE A 81 -3.04 20.64 -27.15
CA ILE A 81 -3.46 21.34 -28.35
C ILE A 81 -4.59 20.58 -29.04
N VAL A 82 -5.56 21.30 -29.55
CA VAL A 82 -6.61 20.78 -30.42
C VAL A 82 -6.24 21.13 -31.85
N VAL A 83 -5.98 20.11 -32.65
CA VAL A 83 -5.55 20.28 -34.03
C VAL A 83 -6.67 19.81 -34.97
N GLU A 84 -7.00 20.66 -35.96
CA GLU A 84 -7.88 20.32 -37.06
C GLU A 84 -7.01 19.93 -38.27
N PHE A 85 -7.31 18.83 -38.92
CA PHE A 85 -6.61 18.31 -40.08
C PHE A 85 -7.57 17.62 -41.05
N ALA A 86 -7.21 17.53 -42.31
CA ALA A 86 -8.03 16.89 -43.33
C ALA A 86 -7.49 15.52 -43.72
N VAL A 87 -8.38 14.52 -43.74
CA VAL A 87 -8.09 13.17 -44.21
C VAL A 87 -9.10 12.86 -45.34
N GLU A 88 -8.61 12.59 -46.53
CA GLU A 88 -9.49 12.32 -47.72
C GLU A 88 -10.58 13.39 -47.96
N GLY A 89 -10.26 14.64 -47.70
CA GLY A 89 -11.20 15.77 -47.85
C GLY A 89 -12.18 15.96 -46.68
N VAL A 90 -12.13 15.12 -45.65
CA VAL A 90 -12.96 15.25 -44.45
C VAL A 90 -12.16 15.92 -43.33
N SER A 91 -12.68 17.02 -42.78
CA SER A 91 -12.06 17.66 -41.61
C SER A 91 -12.26 16.82 -40.34
N ARG A 92 -11.22 16.71 -39.58
CA ARG A 92 -11.15 15.98 -38.30
C ARG A 92 -10.43 16.78 -37.24
N THR A 93 -10.75 16.53 -35.99
CA THR A 93 -10.08 17.16 -34.86
C THR A 93 -9.45 16.08 -33.96
N ALA A 94 -8.25 16.36 -33.44
CA ALA A 94 -7.58 15.53 -32.46
C ALA A 94 -6.99 16.36 -31.34
N ASP A 95 -7.00 15.79 -30.13
CA ASP A 95 -6.34 16.35 -28.98
C ASP A 95 -4.92 15.72 -28.89
N ILE A 96 -3.90 16.58 -28.80
CA ILE A 96 -2.50 16.16 -28.73
C ILE A 96 -1.91 16.70 -27.42
N ASN A 97 -1.39 15.81 -26.59
CA ASN A 97 -0.77 16.16 -25.32
C ASN A 97 0.60 16.82 -25.58
N LEU A 98 0.89 17.87 -24.83
CA LEU A 98 2.18 18.55 -24.89
C LEU A 98 3.11 18.06 -23.78
N ASP A 99 4.36 17.84 -24.13
CA ASP A 99 5.42 17.54 -23.17
C ASP A 99 5.96 18.82 -22.52
N SER A 100 6.68 18.66 -21.40
CA SER A 100 7.27 19.79 -20.65
C SER A 100 8.31 20.61 -21.46
N ASN A 101 8.80 20.08 -22.56
CA ASN A 101 9.74 20.73 -23.45
C ASN A 101 9.12 21.17 -24.76
N SER A 102 7.79 21.08 -24.87
CA SER A 102 7.06 21.44 -26.10
C SER A 102 7.23 22.91 -26.46
N PRO A 103 7.32 23.23 -27.76
CA PRO A 103 7.25 24.62 -28.21
C PRO A 103 5.89 25.23 -27.84
N ARG A 104 5.87 26.56 -27.72
CA ARG A 104 4.62 27.29 -27.45
C ARG A 104 3.79 27.42 -28.73
N TYR A 105 2.75 26.62 -28.83
CA TYR A 105 1.79 26.70 -29.93
C TYR A 105 0.83 27.88 -29.79
N ARG A 106 0.36 28.41 -30.94
CA ARG A 106 -0.65 29.46 -31.02
C ARG A 106 -1.84 28.97 -31.82
N VAL A 107 -3.03 29.44 -31.46
CA VAL A 107 -4.23 29.20 -32.29
C VAL A 107 -4.05 29.82 -33.66
N GLY A 108 -4.35 29.05 -34.70
CA GLY A 108 -4.10 29.41 -36.12
C GLY A 108 -2.74 28.98 -36.64
N GLU A 109 -1.87 28.41 -35.82
CA GLU A 109 -0.56 27.91 -36.24
C GLU A 109 -0.72 26.60 -37.04
N SER A 110 0.05 26.47 -38.15
CA SER A 110 0.09 25.27 -38.95
C SER A 110 1.11 24.27 -38.34
N VAL A 111 0.70 23.01 -38.20
CA VAL A 111 1.51 21.91 -37.65
C VAL A 111 1.48 20.72 -38.59
N ASP A 112 2.59 19.99 -38.67
CA ASP A 112 2.65 18.73 -39.38
C ASP A 112 2.06 17.60 -38.52
N VAL A 113 0.95 17.05 -38.97
CA VAL A 113 0.18 15.99 -38.31
C VAL A 113 0.49 14.66 -38.95
N ILE A 114 0.89 13.68 -38.12
CA ILE A 114 1.15 12.29 -38.52
C ILE A 114 0.01 11.43 -37.96
N TYR A 115 -0.67 10.71 -38.83
CA TYR A 115 -1.81 9.86 -38.42
C TYR A 115 -1.71 8.45 -38.99
N ASP A 116 -2.35 7.50 -38.27
CA ASP A 116 -2.50 6.12 -38.73
C ASP A 116 -3.75 5.99 -39.61
N PRO A 117 -3.63 5.67 -40.92
CA PRO A 117 -4.82 5.55 -41.77
C PRO A 117 -5.76 4.41 -41.37
N GLN A 118 -5.27 3.42 -40.61
CA GLN A 118 -6.11 2.35 -40.06
C GLN A 118 -6.77 2.71 -38.74
N ASN A 119 -6.21 3.69 -38.02
CA ASN A 119 -6.73 4.14 -36.73
C ASN A 119 -6.57 5.66 -36.60
N LEU A 120 -7.55 6.40 -37.11
CA LEU A 120 -7.56 7.86 -37.15
C LEU A 120 -7.58 8.54 -35.78
N SER A 121 -7.75 7.79 -34.69
CA SER A 121 -7.58 8.31 -33.32
C SER A 121 -6.11 8.30 -32.86
N ASN A 122 -5.24 7.59 -33.58
CA ASN A 122 -3.81 7.54 -33.30
C ASN A 122 -3.12 8.64 -34.14
N VAL A 123 -2.96 9.80 -33.52
CA VAL A 123 -2.45 11.02 -34.15
C VAL A 123 -1.36 11.62 -33.28
N ARG A 124 -0.30 12.12 -33.91
CA ARG A 124 0.78 12.88 -33.27
C ARG A 124 1.20 14.06 -34.17
N THR A 125 1.99 14.97 -33.66
CA THR A 125 2.72 15.88 -34.53
C THR A 125 4.13 15.39 -34.77
N SER A 126 4.86 16.02 -35.69
CA SER A 126 6.28 15.72 -35.90
C SER A 126 7.15 16.03 -34.66
N GLN A 127 6.68 16.87 -33.75
CA GLN A 127 7.40 17.34 -32.58
C GLN A 127 6.88 16.78 -31.25
N GLU A 128 5.61 16.30 -31.21
CA GLU A 128 4.96 15.85 -30.00
C GLU A 128 4.47 14.41 -30.12
N ASP A 129 4.87 13.59 -29.17
CA ASP A 129 4.31 12.26 -29.00
C ASP A 129 2.96 12.36 -28.28
N ASN A 130 1.93 11.73 -28.83
CA ASN A 130 0.60 11.75 -28.22
C ASN A 130 0.37 10.45 -27.46
N ASP A 131 1.07 10.29 -26.33
CA ASP A 131 0.89 9.11 -25.49
C ASP A 131 -0.53 9.07 -24.87
N PRO A 132 -1.18 7.90 -24.89
CA PRO A 132 -2.51 7.80 -24.35
C PRO A 132 -2.51 8.06 -22.83
N THR A 133 -3.36 9.00 -22.39
CA THR A 133 -3.45 9.44 -20.98
C THR A 133 -3.63 8.31 -19.97
N TRP A 134 -4.31 7.22 -20.37
CA TRP A 134 -4.48 6.04 -19.53
C TRP A 134 -3.15 5.30 -19.24
N ALA A 135 -2.20 5.31 -20.20
CA ALA A 135 -0.90 4.66 -20.04
C ALA A 135 -0.07 5.36 -18.96
N VAL A 136 -0.08 6.69 -18.94
CA VAL A 136 0.55 7.50 -17.90
C VAL A 136 -0.10 7.21 -16.54
N GLY A 137 -1.43 7.09 -16.48
CA GLY A 137 -2.15 6.73 -15.25
C GLY A 137 -1.73 5.37 -14.71
N VAL A 138 -1.64 4.35 -15.57
CA VAL A 138 -1.18 3.00 -15.19
C VAL A 138 0.27 3.04 -14.69
N PHE A 139 1.14 3.78 -15.35
CA PHE A 139 2.54 3.93 -14.97
C PHE A 139 2.68 4.59 -13.58
N CYS A 140 2.00 5.71 -13.34
CA CYS A 140 1.99 6.37 -12.03
C CYS A 140 1.45 5.46 -10.92
N LEU A 141 0.36 4.73 -11.19
CA LEU A 141 -0.21 3.78 -10.25
C LEU A 141 0.79 2.67 -9.90
N ALA A 142 1.47 2.13 -10.90
CA ALA A 142 2.43 1.05 -10.71
C ALA A 142 3.67 1.46 -9.92
N ILE A 143 4.19 2.68 -10.16
CA ILE A 143 5.33 3.24 -9.41
C ILE A 143 5.00 3.39 -7.92
N VAL A 144 3.76 3.73 -7.57
CA VAL A 144 3.36 3.94 -6.18
C VAL A 144 2.90 2.64 -5.54
N VAL A 145 1.95 1.95 -6.15
CA VAL A 145 1.29 0.77 -5.56
C VAL A 145 2.17 -0.48 -5.65
N GLY A 146 2.95 -0.62 -6.73
CA GLY A 146 3.84 -1.77 -6.93
C GLY A 146 4.84 -1.95 -5.77
N PRO A 147 5.70 -0.97 -5.48
CA PRO A 147 6.64 -1.04 -4.35
C PRO A 147 5.96 -1.20 -3.00
N ILE A 148 4.82 -0.52 -2.76
CA ILE A 148 4.04 -0.67 -1.52
C ILE A 148 3.58 -2.11 -1.36
N GLY A 149 3.10 -2.75 -2.43
CA GLY A 149 2.69 -4.16 -2.43
C GLY A 149 3.85 -5.09 -2.09
N VAL A 150 5.00 -4.92 -2.73
CA VAL A 150 6.20 -5.76 -2.51
C VAL A 150 6.74 -5.57 -1.09
N ILE A 151 6.90 -4.33 -0.62
CA ILE A 151 7.42 -4.02 0.71
C ILE A 151 6.44 -4.51 1.78
N GLY A 152 5.15 -4.18 1.65
CA GLY A 152 4.11 -4.58 2.59
C GLY A 152 3.98 -6.09 2.70
N GLY A 153 3.96 -6.80 1.57
CA GLY A 153 3.94 -8.25 1.52
C GLY A 153 5.18 -8.88 2.16
N SER A 154 6.37 -8.32 1.93
CA SER A 154 7.62 -8.77 2.54
C SER A 154 7.61 -8.61 4.06
N VAL A 155 7.07 -7.51 4.58
CA VAL A 155 6.90 -7.29 6.03
C VAL A 155 5.95 -8.34 6.63
N ILE A 156 4.83 -8.64 5.94
CA ILE A 156 3.87 -9.67 6.36
C ILE A 156 4.54 -11.05 6.40
N LEU A 157 5.34 -11.41 5.39
CA LEU A 157 6.04 -12.69 5.34
C LEU A 157 7.09 -12.83 6.45
N ARG A 158 7.87 -11.77 6.70
CA ARG A 158 8.85 -11.74 7.82
C ARG A 158 8.15 -11.92 9.17
N ARG A 159 7.00 -11.28 9.36
CA ARG A 159 6.19 -11.44 10.58
C ARG A 159 5.64 -12.87 10.71
N ALA A 160 5.11 -13.45 9.66
CA ALA A 160 4.62 -14.84 9.66
C ALA A 160 5.74 -15.84 9.94
N ARG A 161 6.98 -15.58 9.45
CA ARG A 161 8.16 -16.39 9.78
C ARG A 161 8.51 -16.30 11.27
N ARG A 162 8.53 -15.11 11.86
CA ARG A 162 8.77 -14.92 13.30
C ARG A 162 7.74 -15.65 14.14
N TRP A 163 6.45 -15.53 13.80
CA TRP A 163 5.39 -16.24 14.51
C TRP A 163 5.57 -17.75 14.47
N ARG A 164 6.01 -18.30 13.33
CA ARG A 164 6.34 -19.74 13.27
C ARG A 164 7.44 -20.12 14.25
N LEU A 165 8.50 -19.34 14.33
CA LEU A 165 9.60 -19.59 15.25
C LEU A 165 9.14 -19.50 16.70
N LEU A 166 8.35 -18.50 17.06
CA LEU A 166 7.78 -18.33 18.39
C LEU A 166 6.89 -19.51 18.79
N VAL A 167 6.00 -19.93 17.89
CA VAL A 167 5.10 -21.06 18.12
C VAL A 167 5.85 -22.39 18.19
N ALA A 168 6.87 -22.59 17.34
CA ALA A 168 7.70 -23.80 17.35
C ALA A 168 8.56 -23.92 18.61
N ALA A 169 8.99 -22.81 19.20
CA ALA A 169 9.70 -22.81 20.48
C ALA A 169 8.81 -23.26 21.64
N GLY A 170 7.48 -23.29 21.45
CA GLY A 170 6.53 -23.76 22.46
C GLY A 170 6.42 -22.80 23.66
N GLY A 171 5.88 -23.34 24.76
CA GLY A 171 5.81 -22.56 26.02
C GLY A 171 4.72 -21.51 26.06
N TRP A 172 3.54 -21.81 25.51
CA TRP A 172 2.36 -20.96 25.70
C TRP A 172 2.04 -20.84 27.19
N ARG A 173 1.93 -19.60 27.64
CA ARG A 173 1.55 -19.27 29.01
C ARG A 173 0.24 -18.54 29.03
N LYS A 174 -0.64 -18.96 29.94
CA LYS A 174 -1.91 -18.29 30.20
C LYS A 174 -1.64 -17.13 31.18
N VAL A 175 -1.93 -15.91 30.76
CA VAL A 175 -1.66 -14.71 31.53
C VAL A 175 -2.91 -13.85 31.57
N GLN A 176 -3.19 -13.30 32.74
CA GLN A 176 -4.22 -12.24 32.86
C GLN A 176 -3.64 -10.93 32.32
N ALA A 177 -4.38 -10.27 31.46
CA ALA A 177 -4.02 -9.00 30.87
C ALA A 177 -5.19 -8.05 30.85
N THR A 178 -4.91 -6.77 31.03
CA THR A 178 -5.89 -5.70 30.91
C THR A 178 -5.53 -4.85 29.68
N TYR A 179 -6.48 -4.68 28.79
CA TYR A 179 -6.32 -3.83 27.60
C TYR A 179 -6.49 -2.36 27.98
N ARG A 180 -5.52 -1.54 27.57
CA ARG A 180 -5.54 -0.08 27.73
C ARG A 180 -5.20 0.61 26.42
N GLU A 181 -5.78 1.77 26.19
CA GLU A 181 -5.47 2.63 25.07
C GLU A 181 -4.75 3.87 25.58
N VAL A 182 -3.52 4.07 25.14
CA VAL A 182 -2.73 5.23 25.55
C VAL A 182 -2.58 6.20 24.37
N PRO A 183 -2.97 7.47 24.53
CA PRO A 183 -2.76 8.48 23.50
C PRO A 183 -1.27 8.66 23.19
N ARG A 184 -0.90 8.63 21.92
CA ARG A 184 0.46 8.88 21.46
C ARG A 184 0.44 9.91 20.33
N GLY A 185 0.49 11.19 20.69
CA GLY A 185 0.30 12.28 19.74
C GLY A 185 -1.09 12.21 19.09
N ARG A 186 -1.16 12.16 17.76
CA ARG A 186 -2.43 12.04 17.01
C ARG A 186 -2.94 10.59 16.89
N SER A 187 -2.22 9.61 17.43
CA SER A 187 -2.58 8.20 17.39
C SER A 187 -2.81 7.62 18.77
N VAL A 188 -3.52 6.50 18.83
CA VAL A 188 -3.74 5.74 20.07
C VAL A 188 -2.97 4.44 19.96
N GLN A 189 -2.11 4.18 20.95
CA GLN A 189 -1.35 2.93 21.02
C GLN A 189 -2.06 1.93 21.93
N PRO A 190 -2.42 0.74 21.43
CA PRO A 190 -2.96 -0.32 22.26
C PRO A 190 -1.85 -0.92 23.12
N LEU A 191 -2.06 -0.93 24.42
CA LEU A 191 -1.20 -1.54 25.42
C LEU A 191 -1.95 -2.65 26.15
N LEU A 192 -1.21 -3.66 26.58
CA LEU A 192 -1.69 -4.69 27.48
C LEU A 192 -0.85 -4.62 28.76
N GLN A 193 -1.51 -4.47 29.89
CA GLN A 193 -0.90 -4.61 31.20
C GLN A 193 -1.07 -6.06 31.64
N LEU A 194 0.03 -6.77 31.83
CA LEU A 194 0.03 -8.11 32.35
C LEU A 194 -0.11 -8.09 33.87
N ARG A 195 -0.50 -9.23 34.46
CA ARG A 195 -0.72 -9.33 35.92
C ARG A 195 0.53 -9.01 36.75
N ASP A 196 1.71 -9.25 36.20
CA ASP A 196 2.99 -8.91 36.84
C ASP A 196 3.34 -7.41 36.78
N GLY A 197 2.42 -6.57 36.30
CA GLY A 197 2.61 -5.13 36.11
C GLY A 197 3.35 -4.76 34.84
N SER A 198 3.89 -5.73 34.09
CA SER A 198 4.62 -5.44 32.84
C SER A 198 3.65 -4.91 31.78
N LEU A 199 4.13 -3.88 31.03
CA LEU A 199 3.40 -3.28 29.93
C LEU A 199 3.96 -3.80 28.61
N VAL A 200 3.08 -4.30 27.76
CA VAL A 200 3.43 -4.73 26.41
C VAL A 200 2.63 -3.96 25.37
N ALA A 201 3.32 -3.49 24.36
CA ALA A 201 2.70 -2.79 23.23
C ALA A 201 2.27 -3.79 22.16
N VAL A 202 1.04 -3.68 21.69
CA VAL A 202 0.55 -4.48 20.57
C VAL A 202 0.99 -3.82 19.27
N CYS A 203 1.79 -4.53 18.49
CA CYS A 203 2.40 -4.02 17.27
C CYS A 203 1.55 -4.32 16.04
N GLY A 204 1.46 -3.34 15.13
CA GLY A 204 0.83 -3.53 13.81
C GLY A 204 -0.68 -3.77 13.86
N VAL A 205 -1.34 -3.22 14.87
CA VAL A 205 -2.81 -3.24 14.93
C VAL A 205 -3.34 -2.09 14.10
N THR A 206 -3.94 -2.42 12.96
CA THR A 206 -4.72 -1.47 12.17
C THR A 206 -6.01 -1.12 12.91
N SER A 207 -6.63 0.00 12.53
CA SER A 207 -7.93 0.43 13.10
C SER A 207 -9.00 -0.68 13.04
N SER A 208 -8.98 -1.47 11.99
CA SER A 208 -9.88 -2.62 11.78
C SER A 208 -9.65 -3.80 12.73
N LEU A 209 -8.46 -3.92 13.31
CA LEU A 209 -8.14 -4.98 14.27
C LEU A 209 -8.33 -4.56 15.73
N ARG A 210 -8.47 -3.27 16.00
CA ARG A 210 -8.69 -2.75 17.37
C ARG A 210 -9.97 -3.28 17.98
N TRP A 211 -11.04 -3.45 17.20
CA TRP A 211 -12.30 -3.99 17.70
C TRP A 211 -12.15 -5.42 18.23
N ARG A 212 -11.20 -6.21 17.70
CA ARG A 212 -10.91 -7.57 18.20
C ARG A 212 -10.21 -7.60 19.55
N LEU A 213 -9.62 -6.49 19.96
CA LEU A 213 -9.01 -6.31 21.28
C LEU A 213 -9.97 -5.67 22.29
N ARG A 214 -11.11 -5.11 21.85
CA ARG A 214 -12.12 -4.50 22.74
C ARG A 214 -12.67 -5.44 23.80
N PRO A 215 -12.89 -6.74 23.54
CA PRO A 215 -13.31 -7.66 24.60
C PRO A 215 -12.32 -7.79 25.74
N LEU A 216 -11.08 -7.35 25.57
CA LEU A 216 -10.03 -7.34 26.59
C LEU A 216 -10.03 -6.06 27.47
N ARG A 217 -11.03 -5.15 27.33
CA ARG A 217 -11.14 -3.92 28.13
C ARG A 217 -11.36 -4.15 29.63
N GLY A 218 -11.60 -5.36 30.03
CA GLY A 218 -11.55 -5.80 31.43
C GLY A 218 -10.33 -6.67 31.67
N VAL A 219 -10.28 -7.34 32.82
CA VAL A 219 -9.29 -8.38 33.06
C VAL A 219 -9.65 -9.58 32.22
N ALA A 220 -8.87 -9.85 31.19
CA ALA A 220 -9.08 -10.97 30.30
C ALA A 220 -7.89 -11.94 30.38
N THR A 221 -8.17 -13.21 30.16
CA THR A 221 -7.12 -14.21 30.03
C THR A 221 -6.66 -14.27 28.58
N VAL A 222 -5.35 -14.18 28.38
CA VAL A 222 -4.71 -14.24 27.06
C VAL A 222 -3.61 -15.29 27.09
N TRP A 223 -3.32 -15.82 25.92
CA TRP A 223 -2.20 -16.74 25.73
C TRP A 223 -1.02 -16.01 25.14
N VAL A 224 0.16 -16.16 25.75
CA VAL A 224 1.40 -15.50 25.33
C VAL A 224 2.48 -16.53 25.15
N VAL A 225 3.26 -16.40 24.08
CA VAL A 225 4.45 -17.21 23.78
C VAL A 225 5.65 -16.31 23.49
N GLY A 226 6.82 -16.72 23.92
CA GLY A 226 8.06 -15.96 23.84
C GLY A 226 8.51 -15.43 25.21
N PRO A 227 9.53 -14.54 25.26
CA PRO A 227 10.08 -13.74 24.15
C PRO A 227 11.17 -14.46 23.34
N ILE A 228 11.20 -14.16 22.04
CA ILE A 228 12.37 -14.36 21.18
C ILE A 228 12.74 -12.99 20.62
N ASP A 229 13.96 -12.55 20.81
CA ASP A 229 14.46 -11.22 20.41
C ASP A 229 13.59 -10.07 20.90
N GLY A 230 13.04 -10.16 22.11
CA GLY A 230 12.15 -9.17 22.69
C GLY A 230 10.78 -9.07 22.02
N VAL A 231 10.42 -10.03 21.19
CA VAL A 231 9.10 -10.13 20.54
C VAL A 231 8.36 -11.32 21.13
N MET A 232 7.08 -11.13 21.42
CA MET A 232 6.17 -12.16 21.88
C MET A 232 4.99 -12.24 20.93
N ALA A 233 4.36 -13.41 20.85
CA ALA A 233 3.07 -13.55 20.21
C ALA A 233 1.97 -13.72 21.25
N LEU A 234 0.82 -13.13 20.99
CA LEU A 234 -0.35 -13.15 21.87
C LEU A 234 -1.58 -13.56 21.07
N THR A 235 -2.42 -14.38 21.68
CA THR A 235 -3.77 -14.65 21.20
C THR A 235 -4.78 -14.52 22.33
N PRO A 236 -5.92 -13.86 22.13
CA PRO A 236 -6.96 -13.75 23.13
C PRO A 236 -7.77 -15.03 23.30
N THR A 237 -7.78 -15.90 22.30
CA THR A 237 -8.53 -17.16 22.30
C THR A 237 -7.69 -18.29 21.69
N ILE A 238 -8.04 -19.55 21.98
CA ILE A 238 -7.31 -20.73 21.53
C ILE A 238 -7.13 -20.76 20.01
N ASP A 239 -8.16 -20.35 19.25
CA ASP A 239 -8.14 -20.30 17.78
C ASP A 239 -8.20 -18.86 17.25
N GLY A 240 -7.86 -17.90 18.08
CA GLY A 240 -7.97 -16.49 17.77
C GLY A 240 -6.84 -15.92 16.89
N PRO A 241 -6.96 -14.66 16.54
CA PRO A 241 -5.91 -13.99 15.78
C PRO A 241 -4.65 -13.85 16.62
N LEU A 242 -3.50 -14.01 15.96
CA LEU A 242 -2.20 -13.76 16.56
C LEU A 242 -1.84 -12.28 16.49
N PHE A 243 -1.38 -11.74 17.60
CA PHE A 243 -0.86 -10.39 17.72
C PHE A 243 0.61 -10.44 18.10
N GLU A 244 1.41 -9.60 17.45
CA GLU A 244 2.78 -9.36 17.87
C GLU A 244 2.77 -8.34 18.99
N VAL A 245 3.39 -8.66 20.11
CA VAL A 245 3.56 -7.76 21.24
C VAL A 245 5.04 -7.61 21.58
N ARG A 246 5.40 -6.42 22.05
CA ARG A 246 6.77 -6.11 22.49
C ARG A 246 6.71 -5.42 23.84
N PRO A 247 7.75 -5.58 24.67
CA PRO A 247 7.86 -4.79 25.88
C PRO A 247 7.69 -3.31 25.52
N ALA A 248 6.82 -2.62 26.22
CA ALA A 248 6.66 -1.19 26.03
C ALA A 248 7.96 -0.51 26.48
N ARG A 249 8.64 0.17 25.56
CA ARG A 249 9.82 0.96 25.93
C ARG A 249 9.37 2.07 26.84
N SER A 250 9.83 2.05 28.10
CA SER A 250 9.56 3.09 29.04
C SER A 250 10.26 4.37 28.57
N SER A 251 9.55 5.26 27.89
CA SER A 251 10.02 6.62 27.68
C SER A 251 9.92 7.37 29.00
N LYS A 252 10.75 8.45 29.22
CA LYS A 252 10.62 9.33 30.39
C LYS A 252 9.17 9.80 30.59
N LYS A 253 8.44 10.01 29.49
CA LYS A 253 7.02 10.40 29.47
C LYS A 253 6.08 9.29 29.95
N GLN A 254 6.43 8.04 29.74
CA GLN A 254 5.66 6.88 30.16
C GLN A 254 5.81 6.60 31.65
N ARG A 255 7.01 6.77 32.22
CA ARG A 255 7.25 6.71 33.68
C ARG A 255 6.46 7.80 34.44
N ARG A 256 6.37 9.00 33.89
CA ARG A 256 5.56 10.09 34.45
C ARG A 256 4.06 9.75 34.41
N TRP A 257 3.60 9.10 33.36
CA TRP A 257 2.23 8.62 33.24
C TRP A 257 1.92 7.47 34.19
N GLU A 258 2.86 6.59 34.43
CA GLU A 258 2.74 5.47 35.39
C GLU A 258 2.65 6.01 36.83
N SER A 259 3.41 7.06 37.18
CA SER A 259 3.32 7.73 38.50
C SER A 259 1.99 8.46 38.67
N GLU A 260 1.55 9.24 37.70
CA GLU A 260 0.27 9.97 37.76
C GLU A 260 -0.96 9.03 37.83
N PHE A 261 -0.80 7.79 37.37
CA PHE A 261 -1.88 6.80 37.38
C PHE A 261 -1.93 6.00 38.69
N HIS A 262 -0.79 5.78 39.33
CA HIS A 262 -0.72 5.12 40.63
C HIS A 262 -1.41 6.00 41.71
N ASP A 263 -1.20 7.30 41.64
CA ASP A 263 -1.81 8.25 42.55
C ASP A 263 -3.34 8.37 42.43
N ARG A 264 -3.90 8.10 41.24
CA ARG A 264 -5.36 8.15 41.01
C ARG A 264 -6.12 6.88 41.39
N THR A 265 -5.41 5.77 41.62
CA THR A 265 -6.05 4.47 41.92
C THR A 265 -6.07 4.18 43.44
N ILE A 266 -5.38 4.99 44.23
CA ILE A 266 -5.28 4.88 45.70
C ILE A 266 -6.10 5.98 46.43
N GLY A 267 -6.63 6.95 45.73
CA GLY A 267 -7.60 7.93 46.24
C GLY A 267 -8.99 7.59 45.73
#